data_a255bf41846cbb7a03d901702d64009c
#
_entry.id   a255bf41846cbb7a03d901702d64009c
#
_cell.length_a   1.000
_cell.length_b   1.000
_cell.length_c   1.000
_cell.angle_alpha   90.00
_cell.angle_beta   90.00
_cell.angle_gamma   90.00
#
_symmetry.space_group_name_H-M   'P 1'
#
loop_
_entity.id
_entity.type
_entity.pdbx_description
1 polymer ?
#
loop_
_entity_poly.entity_id
_entity_poly.type
_entity_poly.pdbx_seq_one_letter_code
_entity_poly.pdbx_strand_id
1 'polypeptide(L)'
;MRVGPAVIAAVMAVAAATVSGCVNPLADLGPLEERYSGPPISAETAVADLTSALAEAGIQVRRMPQEHIAIECHEYLSAEHESATADAAVRDAFDKAGSRGWRTVAPAITGGHSLRKANWTAHTGWVAPVEGEPTTAVAVSLQCDGGTSKKPPGTASTGPASPSPGHP
;
A
#
# COMPACT_ATOMS: atom_id res chain seq x y z
N MET A 1 -56.80 36.73 29.27
CA MET A 1 -56.51 35.50 28.51
C MET A 1 -55.75 34.56 29.42
N ARG A 2 -56.34 33.45 29.83
CA ARG A 2 -55.72 32.43 30.72
C ARG A 2 -55.09 31.38 29.83
N VAL A 3 -53.76 31.27 29.81
CA VAL A 3 -53.03 30.21 29.11
C VAL A 3 -52.97 29.01 30.04
N GLY A 4 -53.61 27.90 29.64
CA GLY A 4 -53.76 26.69 30.45
C GLY A 4 -52.43 25.91 30.59
N PRO A 5 -52.30 25.06 31.62
CA PRO A 5 -51.07 24.35 31.99
C PRO A 5 -50.80 23.06 31.15
N ALA A 6 -51.32 22.96 29.91
CA ALA A 6 -51.22 21.74 29.12
C ALA A 6 -50.06 21.66 28.13
N VAL A 7 -49.14 22.67 28.09
CA VAL A 7 -48.09 22.73 27.10
C VAL A 7 -46.69 22.30 27.65
N ILE A 8 -46.56 22.01 28.94
CA ILE A 8 -45.25 21.71 29.58
C ILE A 8 -44.94 20.18 29.62
N ALA A 9 -45.90 19.30 29.29
CA ALA A 9 -45.71 17.84 29.40
C ALA A 9 -45.14 17.14 28.16
N ALA A 10 -44.91 17.87 27.05
CA ALA A 10 -44.47 17.25 25.77
C ALA A 10 -42.97 17.36 25.46
N VAL A 11 -42.15 17.98 26.30
CA VAL A 11 -40.71 18.25 25.98
C VAL A 11 -39.76 17.29 26.70
N MET A 12 -40.23 16.42 27.60
CA MET A 12 -39.33 15.53 28.38
C MET A 12 -39.21 14.10 27.84
N ALA A 13 -39.72 13.78 26.67
CA ALA A 13 -39.74 12.39 26.16
C ALA A 13 -38.73 12.14 24.98
N VAL A 14 -37.89 13.09 24.59
CA VAL A 14 -36.98 12.94 23.43
C VAL A 14 -35.50 12.77 23.83
N ALA A 15 -35.14 12.82 25.11
CA ALA A 15 -33.75 12.80 25.56
C ALA A 15 -33.20 11.41 25.97
N ALA A 16 -33.91 10.30 25.68
CA ALA A 16 -33.48 8.96 26.14
C ALA A 16 -33.12 7.96 25.03
N ALA A 17 -32.92 8.40 23.78
CA ALA A 17 -32.65 7.48 22.64
C ALA A 17 -31.33 7.65 21.95
N THR A 18 -30.32 8.26 22.55
CA THR A 18 -29.01 8.47 21.90
C THR A 18 -27.81 7.89 22.66
N VAL A 19 -27.96 6.79 23.37
CA VAL A 19 -26.82 6.07 23.96
C VAL A 19 -26.94 4.59 23.64
N SER A 20 -26.88 4.22 22.37
CA SER A 20 -26.71 2.83 21.96
C SER A 20 -26.04 2.78 20.62
N GLY A 21 -24.76 3.07 20.59
CA GLY A 21 -23.96 2.99 19.39
C GLY A 21 -22.49 3.02 19.71
N CYS A 22 -22.03 2.19 20.64
CA CYS A 22 -20.67 1.68 20.49
C CYS A 22 -20.69 0.79 19.24
N VAL A 23 -20.72 1.42 18.08
CA VAL A 23 -20.39 0.75 16.82
C VAL A 23 -19.00 0.20 17.04
N ASN A 24 -18.90 -1.13 17.09
CA ASN A 24 -17.59 -1.79 17.15
C ASN A 24 -16.88 -1.45 15.83
N PRO A 25 -15.90 -0.53 15.81
CA PRO A 25 -15.26 -0.10 14.57
C PRO A 25 -14.53 -1.23 13.85
N LEU A 26 -14.37 -2.38 14.52
CA LEU A 26 -13.76 -3.57 13.94
C LEU A 26 -14.77 -4.46 13.20
N ALA A 27 -16.08 -4.26 13.41
CA ALA A 27 -17.11 -5.06 12.73
C ALA A 27 -17.27 -4.69 11.24
N ASP A 28 -16.89 -3.45 10.87
CA ASP A 28 -16.99 -2.94 9.49
C ASP A 28 -15.75 -3.24 8.64
N LEU A 29 -14.70 -3.83 9.21
CA LEU A 29 -13.47 -4.14 8.45
C LEU A 29 -13.62 -5.34 7.51
N GLY A 30 -14.77 -6.01 7.52
CA GLY A 30 -14.97 -7.24 6.74
C GLY A 30 -14.10 -8.40 7.23
N PRO A 31 -14.17 -9.56 6.58
CA PRO A 31 -13.27 -10.65 6.86
C PRO A 31 -11.83 -10.23 6.52
N LEU A 32 -10.90 -10.47 7.46
CA LEU A 32 -9.47 -10.26 7.21
C LEU A 32 -9.07 -11.08 5.99
N GLU A 33 -8.31 -10.47 5.08
CA GLU A 33 -7.77 -11.20 3.94
C GLU A 33 -6.91 -12.37 4.46
N GLU A 34 -7.13 -13.54 3.88
CA GLU A 34 -6.35 -14.74 4.23
C GLU A 34 -4.88 -14.50 3.89
N ARG A 35 -4.01 -14.64 4.88
CA ARG A 35 -2.57 -14.52 4.68
C ARG A 35 -2.08 -15.60 3.73
N TYR A 36 -1.18 -15.22 2.84
CA TYR A 36 -0.57 -16.17 1.93
C TYR A 36 0.23 -17.24 2.70
N SER A 37 -0.07 -18.52 2.46
CA SER A 37 0.56 -19.66 3.12
C SER A 37 1.43 -20.51 2.17
N GLY A 38 1.54 -20.10 0.90
CA GLY A 38 2.36 -20.79 -0.09
C GLY A 38 3.85 -20.41 -0.03
N PRO A 39 4.67 -20.94 -0.94
CA PRO A 39 6.08 -20.58 -1.04
C PRO A 39 6.22 -19.10 -1.44
N PRO A 40 6.98 -18.29 -0.66
CA PRO A 40 7.16 -16.88 -0.98
C PRO A 40 8.07 -16.71 -2.21
N ILE A 41 7.84 -15.65 -2.97
CA ILE A 41 8.78 -15.19 -4.01
C ILE A 41 9.65 -14.06 -3.46
N SER A 42 10.83 -13.86 -4.06
CA SER A 42 11.75 -12.79 -3.64
C SER A 42 11.26 -11.41 -4.07
N ALA A 43 11.76 -10.36 -3.38
CA ALA A 43 11.50 -8.97 -3.77
C ALA A 43 11.98 -8.70 -5.21
N GLU A 44 13.15 -9.22 -5.58
CA GLU A 44 13.72 -9.08 -6.92
C GLU A 44 12.79 -9.65 -7.99
N THR A 45 12.18 -10.81 -7.74
CA THR A 45 11.20 -11.43 -8.67
C THR A 45 9.96 -10.56 -8.79
N ALA A 46 9.40 -10.11 -7.67
CA ALA A 46 8.21 -9.27 -7.67
C ALA A 46 8.43 -7.93 -8.38
N VAL A 47 9.57 -7.28 -8.10
CA VAL A 47 9.97 -6.01 -8.73
C VAL A 47 10.22 -6.20 -10.22
N ALA A 48 10.95 -7.25 -10.63
CA ALA A 48 11.26 -7.50 -12.04
C ALA A 48 9.98 -7.73 -12.87
N ASP A 49 9.03 -8.50 -12.35
CA ASP A 49 7.76 -8.75 -13.02
C ASP A 49 6.98 -7.46 -13.30
N LEU A 50 6.84 -6.61 -12.27
CA LEU A 50 6.11 -5.36 -12.39
C LEU A 50 6.86 -4.33 -13.23
N THR A 51 8.18 -4.23 -13.08
CA THR A 51 9.01 -3.35 -13.93
C THR A 51 8.85 -3.72 -15.40
N SER A 52 8.85 -5.03 -15.73
CA SER A 52 8.64 -5.50 -17.09
C SER A 52 7.24 -5.16 -17.61
N ALA A 53 6.20 -5.38 -16.80
CA ALA A 53 4.83 -5.07 -17.20
C ALA A 53 4.60 -3.57 -17.42
N LEU A 54 5.18 -2.73 -16.54
CA LEU A 54 5.14 -1.27 -16.67
C LEU A 54 5.89 -0.80 -17.93
N ALA A 55 7.08 -1.36 -18.19
CA ALA A 55 7.86 -1.03 -19.39
C ALA A 55 7.13 -1.40 -20.68
N GLU A 56 6.42 -2.55 -20.73
CA GLU A 56 5.59 -2.96 -21.87
C GLU A 56 4.37 -2.04 -22.09
N ALA A 57 3.93 -1.33 -21.07
CA ALA A 57 2.91 -0.29 -21.15
C ALA A 57 3.49 1.11 -21.39
N GLY A 58 4.79 1.23 -21.63
CA GLY A 58 5.49 2.50 -21.88
C GLY A 58 5.91 3.27 -20.64
N ILE A 59 5.76 2.70 -19.43
CA ILE A 59 6.12 3.35 -18.16
C ILE A 59 7.50 2.85 -17.71
N GLN A 60 8.53 3.71 -17.81
CA GLN A 60 9.89 3.40 -17.38
C GLN A 60 10.08 3.74 -15.91
N VAL A 61 9.93 2.74 -15.04
CA VAL A 61 10.07 2.92 -13.60
C VAL A 61 11.52 2.78 -13.13
N ARG A 62 11.83 3.47 -12.03
CA ARG A 62 13.04 3.27 -11.24
C ARG A 62 12.66 2.76 -9.85
N ARG A 63 13.43 1.82 -9.33
CA ARG A 63 13.32 1.38 -7.94
C ARG A 63 13.89 2.47 -7.03
N MET A 64 13.11 2.88 -6.03
CA MET A 64 13.55 3.90 -5.09
C MET A 64 14.41 3.29 -3.99
N PRO A 65 15.50 3.97 -3.56
CA PRO A 65 16.32 3.51 -2.45
C PRO A 65 15.48 3.40 -1.16
N GLN A 66 15.70 2.31 -0.41
CA GLN A 66 14.96 2.04 0.84
C GLN A 66 15.57 2.71 2.08
N GLU A 67 16.55 3.59 1.94
CA GLU A 67 17.33 4.18 3.03
C GLU A 67 16.47 4.90 4.10
N HIS A 68 15.22 5.20 3.78
CA HIS A 68 14.30 5.92 4.67
C HIS A 68 13.02 5.15 5.01
N ILE A 69 12.90 3.89 4.59
CA ILE A 69 11.70 3.09 4.81
C ILE A 69 12.02 2.07 5.91
N ALA A 70 11.57 2.35 7.13
CA ALA A 70 11.73 1.45 8.28
C ALA A 70 10.81 0.21 8.21
N ILE A 71 10.09 0.01 7.13
CA ILE A 71 9.16 -1.11 6.96
C ILE A 71 9.91 -2.24 6.24
N GLU A 72 10.14 -3.32 6.95
CA GLU A 72 10.64 -4.55 6.33
C GLU A 72 9.67 -5.03 5.25
N CYS A 73 10.23 -5.52 4.12
CA CYS A 73 9.41 -6.10 3.07
C CYS A 73 8.52 -5.09 2.31
N HIS A 74 9.09 -3.98 1.96
CA HIS A 74 8.44 -2.95 1.15
C HIS A 74 9.34 -2.52 0.01
N GLU A 75 8.79 -2.35 -1.18
CA GLU A 75 9.48 -1.87 -2.36
C GLU A 75 8.70 -0.71 -2.99
N TYR A 76 9.40 0.20 -3.62
CA TYR A 76 8.80 1.37 -4.24
C TYR A 76 9.34 1.59 -5.64
N LEU A 77 8.43 1.66 -6.62
CA LEU A 77 8.74 1.96 -8.00
C LEU A 77 8.14 3.31 -8.35
N SER A 78 8.90 4.16 -9.04
CA SER A 78 8.46 5.50 -9.42
C SER A 78 8.85 5.80 -10.86
N ALA A 79 7.97 6.50 -11.59
CA ALA A 79 8.21 7.02 -12.92
C ALA A 79 7.50 8.37 -13.08
N GLU A 80 7.85 9.08 -14.13
CA GLU A 80 7.02 10.14 -14.71
C GLU A 80 6.44 9.64 -16.03
N HIS A 81 5.19 9.95 -16.30
CA HIS A 81 4.52 9.58 -17.53
C HIS A 81 3.65 10.74 -18.02
N GLU A 82 3.32 10.76 -19.31
CA GLU A 82 2.44 11.77 -19.89
C GLU A 82 1.10 11.81 -19.15
N SER A 83 0.70 12.98 -18.65
CA SER A 83 -0.48 13.16 -17.79
C SER A 83 -1.76 12.63 -18.42
N ALA A 84 -1.95 12.87 -19.72
CA ALA A 84 -3.18 12.49 -20.43
C ALA A 84 -3.37 10.97 -20.57
N THR A 85 -2.29 10.18 -20.56
CA THR A 85 -2.31 8.73 -20.82
C THR A 85 -1.91 7.88 -19.62
N ALA A 86 -1.42 8.49 -18.55
CA ALA A 86 -0.83 7.79 -17.40
C ALA A 86 -1.77 6.76 -16.75
N ASP A 87 -3.03 7.09 -16.50
CA ASP A 87 -4.00 6.17 -15.89
C ASP A 87 -4.30 4.97 -16.81
N ALA A 88 -4.44 5.22 -18.11
CA ALA A 88 -4.64 4.14 -19.08
C ALA A 88 -3.41 3.23 -19.20
N ALA A 89 -2.21 3.80 -19.20
CA ALA A 89 -0.96 3.05 -19.24
C ALA A 89 -0.76 2.19 -17.96
N VAL A 90 -1.13 2.71 -16.79
CA VAL A 90 -1.09 1.93 -15.53
C VAL A 90 -2.06 0.76 -15.57
N ARG A 91 -3.29 0.94 -16.05
CA ARG A 91 -4.24 -0.17 -16.22
C ARG A 91 -3.70 -1.24 -17.16
N ASP A 92 -3.19 -0.84 -18.33
CA ASP A 92 -2.58 -1.75 -19.30
C ASP A 92 -1.40 -2.53 -18.69
N ALA A 93 -0.55 -1.86 -17.89
CA ALA A 93 0.54 -2.52 -17.17
C ALA A 93 0.04 -3.56 -16.17
N PHE A 94 -1.01 -3.25 -15.43
CA PHE A 94 -1.60 -4.17 -14.45
C PHE A 94 -2.27 -5.36 -15.12
N ASP A 95 -2.92 -5.17 -16.28
CA ASP A 95 -3.46 -6.27 -17.10
C ASP A 95 -2.33 -7.16 -17.64
N LYS A 96 -1.23 -6.58 -18.13
CA LYS A 96 -0.04 -7.33 -18.58
C LYS A 96 0.64 -8.09 -17.46
N ALA A 97 0.65 -7.57 -16.23
CA ALA A 97 1.15 -8.30 -15.07
C ALA A 97 0.37 -9.60 -14.81
N GLY A 98 -0.89 -9.67 -15.25
CA GLY A 98 -1.71 -10.89 -15.20
C GLY A 98 -1.06 -12.08 -15.89
N SER A 99 -0.41 -11.89 -17.06
CA SER A 99 0.33 -12.93 -17.77
C SER A 99 1.54 -13.47 -16.99
N ARG A 100 2.01 -12.72 -15.98
CA ARG A 100 3.11 -13.07 -15.07
C ARG A 100 2.62 -13.67 -13.76
N GLY A 101 1.31 -13.98 -13.66
CA GLY A 101 0.69 -14.60 -12.49
C GLY A 101 0.26 -13.64 -11.39
N TRP A 102 0.25 -12.33 -11.66
CA TRP A 102 -0.40 -11.37 -10.78
C TRP A 102 -1.92 -11.43 -10.97
N ARG A 103 -2.67 -11.25 -9.89
CA ARG A 103 -4.14 -11.26 -9.90
C ARG A 103 -4.66 -9.96 -9.31
N THR A 104 -5.67 -9.38 -9.93
CA THR A 104 -6.36 -8.20 -9.41
C THR A 104 -7.03 -8.54 -8.08
N VAL A 105 -6.86 -7.66 -7.11
CA VAL A 105 -7.52 -7.70 -5.80
C VAL A 105 -8.22 -6.36 -5.54
N ALA A 106 -9.06 -6.30 -4.51
CA ALA A 106 -9.71 -5.06 -4.13
C ALA A 106 -8.66 -3.98 -3.84
N PRO A 107 -8.80 -2.78 -4.41
CA PRO A 107 -7.83 -1.73 -4.17
C PRO A 107 -7.92 -1.22 -2.72
N ALA A 108 -6.75 -0.98 -2.11
CA ALA A 108 -6.66 -0.41 -0.77
C ALA A 108 -7.14 1.05 -0.70
N ILE A 109 -7.16 1.75 -1.84
CA ILE A 109 -7.58 3.15 -1.98
C ILE A 109 -8.60 3.25 -3.10
N THR A 110 -9.66 4.00 -2.89
CA THR A 110 -10.67 4.27 -3.94
C THR A 110 -10.01 4.88 -5.17
N GLY A 111 -10.29 4.30 -6.34
CA GLY A 111 -9.70 4.73 -7.61
C GLY A 111 -8.28 4.23 -7.89
N GLY A 112 -7.66 3.50 -6.96
CA GLY A 112 -6.38 2.85 -7.17
C GLY A 112 -6.53 1.47 -7.81
N HIS A 113 -5.40 0.86 -8.12
CA HIS A 113 -5.31 -0.52 -8.62
C HIS A 113 -4.47 -1.36 -7.66
N SER A 114 -4.84 -2.62 -7.48
CA SER A 114 -4.10 -3.55 -6.62
C SER A 114 -3.98 -4.91 -7.27
N LEU A 115 -2.78 -5.47 -7.18
CA LEU A 115 -2.46 -6.81 -7.67
C LEU A 115 -1.82 -7.63 -6.58
N ARG A 116 -2.04 -8.94 -6.60
CA ARG A 116 -1.41 -9.88 -5.68
C ARG A 116 -0.75 -11.04 -6.44
N LYS A 117 0.47 -11.36 -6.05
CA LYS A 117 1.19 -12.57 -6.49
C LYS A 117 1.95 -13.16 -5.33
N ALA A 118 1.66 -14.42 -5.00
CA ALA A 118 2.24 -15.09 -3.84
C ALA A 118 2.09 -14.21 -2.58
N ASN A 119 3.18 -13.97 -1.88
CA ASN A 119 3.24 -13.14 -0.68
C ASN A 119 3.35 -11.62 -0.94
N TRP A 120 3.29 -11.16 -2.18
CA TRP A 120 3.40 -9.74 -2.52
C TRP A 120 2.08 -9.15 -2.98
N THR A 121 1.80 -7.94 -2.52
CA THR A 121 0.71 -7.09 -2.99
C THR A 121 1.29 -5.79 -3.52
N ALA A 122 0.94 -5.45 -4.74
CA ALA A 122 1.31 -4.20 -5.39
C ALA A 122 0.11 -3.27 -5.40
N HIS A 123 0.34 -2.01 -5.07
CA HIS A 123 -0.68 -0.97 -5.06
C HIS A 123 -0.20 0.23 -5.87
N THR A 124 -1.12 0.83 -6.61
CA THR A 124 -0.95 2.18 -7.12
C THR A 124 -2.15 3.03 -6.72
N GLY A 125 -1.90 4.30 -6.41
CA GLY A 125 -2.96 5.26 -6.22
C GLY A 125 -3.65 5.62 -7.53
N TRP A 126 -4.69 6.44 -7.44
CA TRP A 126 -5.26 7.08 -8.60
C TRP A 126 -4.23 8.02 -9.23
N VAL A 127 -3.96 7.81 -10.52
CA VAL A 127 -3.05 8.65 -11.30
C VAL A 127 -3.90 9.71 -12.00
N ALA A 128 -4.02 10.88 -11.37
CA ALA A 128 -4.77 11.99 -11.93
C ALA A 128 -3.89 12.82 -12.86
N PRO A 129 -4.42 13.26 -14.00
CA PRO A 129 -3.80 14.36 -14.75
C PRO A 129 -3.69 15.59 -13.85
N VAL A 130 -2.53 16.21 -13.82
CA VAL A 130 -2.32 17.49 -13.14
C VAL A 130 -2.57 18.58 -14.18
N GLU A 131 -3.54 19.48 -13.91
CA GLU A 131 -3.90 20.52 -14.85
C GLU A 131 -2.70 21.45 -15.14
N GLY A 132 -2.36 21.59 -16.42
CA GLY A 132 -1.24 22.40 -16.87
C GLY A 132 0.12 21.70 -16.85
N GLU A 133 0.22 20.48 -16.28
CA GLU A 133 1.47 19.73 -16.27
C GLU A 133 1.48 18.65 -17.37
N PRO A 134 2.52 18.61 -18.20
CA PRO A 134 2.62 17.62 -19.29
C PRO A 134 2.83 16.20 -18.77
N THR A 135 3.42 16.05 -17.59
CA THR A 135 3.70 14.74 -16.96
C THR A 135 3.09 14.65 -15.57
N THR A 136 2.83 13.43 -15.14
CA THR A 136 2.39 13.09 -13.78
C THR A 136 3.25 11.97 -13.21
N ALA A 137 3.36 11.93 -11.89
CA ALA A 137 4.07 10.86 -11.20
C ALA A 137 3.25 9.58 -11.18
N VAL A 138 3.85 8.47 -11.57
CA VAL A 138 3.34 7.11 -11.38
C VAL A 138 4.13 6.46 -10.26
N ALA A 139 3.44 6.02 -9.21
CA ALA A 139 4.04 5.37 -8.07
C ALA A 139 3.37 4.03 -7.80
N VAL A 140 4.19 2.99 -7.67
CA VAL A 140 3.73 1.64 -7.31
C VAL A 140 4.46 1.20 -6.05
N SER A 141 3.71 0.90 -4.99
CA SER A 141 4.23 0.31 -3.77
C SER A 141 4.00 -1.20 -3.78
N LEU A 142 4.99 -1.96 -3.38
CA LEU A 142 4.88 -3.39 -3.16
C LEU A 142 5.10 -3.68 -1.69
N GLN A 143 4.23 -4.49 -1.13
CA GLN A 143 4.29 -4.93 0.27
C GLN A 143 4.20 -6.45 0.30
N CYS A 144 4.96 -7.09 1.19
CA CYS A 144 4.82 -8.52 1.38
C CYS A 144 4.06 -8.87 2.66
N ASP A 145 3.26 -9.92 2.58
CA ASP A 145 2.63 -10.52 3.75
C ASP A 145 3.71 -11.26 4.53
N GLY A 146 4.16 -10.71 5.65
CA GLY A 146 4.86 -11.34 6.78
C GLY A 146 5.71 -12.59 6.58
N GLY A 147 6.09 -12.89 5.34
CA GLY A 147 7.09 -13.88 5.05
C GLY A 147 8.40 -13.35 5.63
N THR A 148 8.95 -14.06 6.61
CA THR A 148 10.25 -13.75 7.17
C THR A 148 11.24 -13.57 6.02
N SER A 149 11.47 -12.34 5.60
CA SER A 149 12.65 -11.97 4.85
C SER A 149 13.80 -12.35 5.78
N LYS A 150 14.30 -13.56 5.60
CA LYS A 150 15.49 -14.00 6.29
C LYS A 150 16.57 -13.04 5.82
N LYS A 151 16.80 -11.99 6.61
CA LYS A 151 17.94 -11.09 6.42
C LYS A 151 19.13 -11.99 6.13
N PRO A 152 19.81 -11.85 4.98
CA PRO A 152 21.00 -12.64 4.75
C PRO A 152 21.89 -12.47 5.97
N PRO A 153 22.46 -13.56 6.54
CA PRO A 153 23.31 -13.47 7.71
C PRO A 153 24.37 -12.42 7.39
N GLY A 154 24.32 -11.31 8.13
CA GLY A 154 25.24 -10.21 7.94
C GLY A 154 26.62 -10.82 7.98
N THR A 155 27.41 -10.63 6.93
CA THR A 155 28.85 -10.83 6.95
C THR A 155 29.35 -10.09 8.17
N ALA A 156 29.73 -10.85 9.21
CA ALA A 156 30.36 -10.30 10.39
C ALA A 156 31.56 -9.51 9.88
N SER A 157 31.47 -8.19 9.94
CA SER A 157 32.62 -7.32 9.70
C SER A 157 33.64 -7.66 10.77
N THR A 158 34.61 -8.49 10.39
CA THR A 158 35.80 -8.71 11.17
C THR A 158 36.60 -7.41 11.09
N GLY A 159 36.24 -6.47 11.96
CA GLY A 159 37.05 -5.27 12.14
C GLY A 159 38.45 -5.67 12.58
N PRO A 160 39.50 -5.04 12.04
CA PRO A 160 40.85 -5.32 12.46
C PRO A 160 41.01 -5.02 13.97
N ALA A 161 41.51 -6.01 14.70
CA ALA A 161 41.84 -5.87 16.11
C ALA A 161 42.81 -4.68 16.29
N SER A 162 42.37 -3.67 17.03
CA SER A 162 43.19 -2.52 17.42
C SER A 162 44.32 -3.02 18.33
N PRO A 163 45.60 -2.75 18.07
CA PRO A 163 46.68 -3.14 18.97
C PRO A 163 46.57 -2.32 20.25
N SER A 164 46.55 -3.02 21.40
CA SER A 164 46.57 -2.45 22.72
C SER A 164 47.89 -1.68 22.95
N PRO A 165 47.92 -0.39 23.39
CA PRO A 165 49.16 0.29 23.75
C PRO A 165 49.67 -0.30 25.08
N GLY A 166 50.86 -0.93 25.01
CA GLY A 166 51.59 -1.32 26.20
C GLY A 166 52.05 -0.09 26.97
N HIS A 167 51.78 -0.10 28.26
CA HIS A 167 52.38 0.83 29.21
C HIS A 167 53.74 0.32 29.68
N PRO A 168 54.76 1.19 29.88
CA PRO A 168 56.05 0.88 30.53
C PRO A 168 55.87 0.72 32.04
#